data_244d5cc1347ba95e4ded2bcd7d1f5afd
#
_entry.id   244d5cc1347ba95e4ded2bcd7d1f5afd
#
_cell.length_a   1.000
_cell.length_b   1.000
_cell.length_c   1.000
_cell.angle_alpha   90.00
_cell.angle_beta   90.00
_cell.angle_gamma   90.00
#
_symmetry.space_group_name_H-M   'P 1'
#
loop_
_entity.id
_entity.type
_entity.pdbx_description
1 polymer ?
#
loop_
_entity_poly.entity_id
_entity_poly.type
_entity_poly.pdbx_seq_one_letter_code
_entity_poly.pdbx_strand_id
1 'polypeptide(L)'
;MKACYQIDNLPQSGVKVTLEGNLLRILYDFTPATPVVEEGMEAPEDLYDCESVDVHGRTYGDIVAAIMNDHYSPDSYQAILANYELAKDKNSGISADKKAEYLAEYQAFQDARAHAKEIATIVESLIS
;
A
#
# COMPACT_ATOMS: atom_id res chain seq x y z
N MET A 1 3.21 -0.28 -5.82
CA MET A 1 3.06 -0.06 -7.28
C MET A 1 1.87 -0.85 -7.78
N LYS A 2 1.06 -0.25 -8.61
CA LYS A 2 -0.13 -0.94 -9.14
C LYS A 2 0.26 -1.96 -10.21
N ALA A 3 -0.37 -3.13 -10.16
CA ALA A 3 -0.12 -4.23 -11.07
C ALA A 3 -1.43 -4.94 -11.42
N CYS A 4 -1.41 -5.76 -12.45
CA CYS A 4 -2.56 -6.53 -12.89
C CYS A 4 -2.09 -7.95 -13.22
N TYR A 5 -2.72 -8.94 -12.60
CA TYR A 5 -2.34 -10.34 -12.77
C TYR A 5 -3.56 -11.21 -12.99
N GLN A 6 -3.37 -12.28 -13.76
CA GLN A 6 -4.36 -13.36 -13.85
C GLN A 6 -4.08 -14.35 -12.71
N ILE A 7 -5.07 -14.57 -11.85
CA ILE A 7 -4.92 -15.40 -10.64
C ILE A 7 -6.11 -16.36 -10.57
N ASP A 8 -5.86 -17.66 -10.67
CA ASP A 8 -6.91 -18.67 -10.68
C ASP A 8 -7.64 -18.78 -9.34
N ASN A 9 -6.92 -18.66 -8.24
CA ASN A 9 -7.48 -18.76 -6.89
C ASN A 9 -6.87 -17.68 -6.00
N LEU A 10 -7.67 -16.69 -5.62
CA LEU A 10 -7.20 -15.67 -4.68
C LEU A 10 -6.92 -16.29 -3.31
N PRO A 11 -5.79 -15.94 -2.66
CA PRO A 11 -5.53 -16.40 -1.30
C PRO A 11 -6.61 -15.89 -0.34
N GLN A 12 -7.00 -16.73 0.62
CA GLN A 12 -7.96 -16.32 1.66
C GLN A 12 -7.47 -15.14 2.49
N SER A 13 -6.14 -15.07 2.69
CA SER A 13 -5.52 -13.97 3.43
C SER A 13 -5.58 -12.63 2.69
N GLY A 14 -5.85 -12.63 1.37
CA GLY A 14 -5.79 -11.43 0.54
C GLY A 14 -4.37 -11.00 0.19
N VAL A 15 -3.38 -11.84 0.45
CA VAL A 15 -1.96 -11.56 0.21
C VAL A 15 -1.31 -12.75 -0.48
N LYS A 16 -0.60 -12.49 -1.57
CA LYS A 16 0.17 -13.49 -2.28
C LYS A 16 1.65 -13.15 -2.24
N VAL A 17 2.48 -14.13 -1.91
CA VAL A 17 3.93 -13.96 -1.77
C VAL A 17 4.64 -14.84 -2.77
N THR A 18 5.62 -14.27 -3.47
CA THR A 18 6.50 -15.01 -4.37
C THR A 18 7.95 -14.73 -4.00
N LEU A 19 8.74 -15.80 -3.88
CA LEU A 19 10.17 -15.69 -3.60
C LEU A 19 10.95 -15.94 -4.88
N GLU A 20 11.80 -14.98 -5.25
CA GLU A 20 12.72 -15.09 -6.38
C GLU A 20 14.13 -14.75 -5.90
N GLY A 21 14.93 -15.79 -5.60
CA GLY A 21 16.26 -15.60 -5.00
C GLY A 21 16.14 -14.88 -3.67
N ASN A 22 16.76 -13.71 -3.55
CA ASN A 22 16.70 -12.87 -2.35
C ASN A 22 15.54 -11.88 -2.36
N LEU A 23 14.75 -11.86 -3.43
CA LEU A 23 13.65 -10.92 -3.61
C LEU A 23 12.35 -11.55 -3.12
N LEU A 24 11.63 -10.81 -2.28
CA LEU A 24 10.29 -11.14 -1.81
C LEU A 24 9.32 -10.21 -2.53
N ARG A 25 8.46 -10.76 -3.38
CA ARG A 25 7.40 -10.00 -4.04
C ARG A 25 6.08 -10.23 -3.33
N ILE A 26 5.43 -9.16 -2.93
CA ILE A 26 4.16 -9.19 -2.19
C ILE A 26 3.09 -8.55 -3.05
N LEU A 27 2.00 -9.29 -3.29
CA LEU A 27 0.81 -8.79 -3.97
C LEU A 27 -0.32 -8.73 -2.94
N TYR A 28 -1.03 -7.60 -2.91
CA TYR A 28 -2.10 -7.38 -1.94
C TYR A 28 -3.13 -6.39 -2.49
N ASP A 29 -4.24 -6.22 -1.78
CA ASP A 29 -5.35 -5.33 -2.16
C ASP A 29 -5.91 -5.69 -3.56
N PHE A 30 -6.30 -6.95 -3.72
CA PHE A 30 -6.85 -7.46 -4.97
C PHE A 30 -8.26 -6.95 -5.21
N THR A 31 -8.49 -6.43 -6.42
CA THR A 31 -9.83 -6.06 -6.90
C THR A 31 -10.02 -6.63 -8.29
N PRO A 32 -11.26 -7.06 -8.65
CA PRO A 32 -11.51 -7.54 -10.00
C PRO A 32 -11.18 -6.45 -11.03
N ALA A 33 -10.38 -6.80 -12.03
CA ALA A 33 -10.05 -5.88 -13.12
C ALA A 33 -11.13 -5.94 -14.20
N THR A 34 -11.38 -4.79 -14.82
CA THR A 34 -12.28 -4.70 -15.97
C THR A 34 -11.44 -4.39 -17.20
N PRO A 35 -10.93 -5.43 -17.91
CA PRO A 35 -10.08 -5.20 -19.05
C PRO A 35 -10.90 -4.61 -20.23
N VAL A 36 -10.25 -3.73 -20.99
CA VAL A 36 -10.81 -3.28 -22.26
C VAL A 36 -10.45 -4.33 -23.30
N VAL A 37 -11.45 -4.99 -23.85
CA VAL A 37 -11.27 -6.00 -24.90
C VAL A 37 -11.84 -5.49 -26.21
N GLU A 38 -11.21 -5.88 -27.32
CA GLU A 38 -11.71 -5.56 -28.66
C GLU A 38 -13.01 -6.33 -28.93
N GLU A 39 -13.83 -5.78 -29.81
CA GLU A 39 -15.09 -6.41 -30.24
C GLU A 39 -14.83 -7.81 -30.80
N GLY A 40 -15.56 -8.79 -30.28
CA GLY A 40 -15.39 -10.19 -30.66
C GLY A 40 -14.36 -10.98 -29.90
N MET A 41 -13.64 -10.33 -28.96
CA MET A 41 -12.68 -10.98 -28.06
C MET A 41 -13.31 -11.22 -26.69
N GLU A 42 -12.99 -12.36 -26.09
CA GLU A 42 -13.41 -12.64 -24.73
C GLU A 42 -12.47 -11.95 -23.73
N ALA A 43 -13.04 -11.38 -22.66
CA ALA A 43 -12.24 -10.85 -21.55
C ALA A 43 -11.54 -12.01 -20.84
N PRO A 44 -10.26 -11.85 -20.42
CA PRO A 44 -9.60 -12.85 -19.60
C PRO A 44 -10.36 -13.04 -18.29
N GLU A 45 -10.53 -14.30 -17.90
CA GLU A 45 -11.10 -14.65 -16.60
C GLU A 45 -10.03 -14.47 -15.51
N ASP A 46 -10.48 -14.26 -14.27
CA ASP A 46 -9.61 -14.20 -13.09
C ASP A 46 -8.51 -13.13 -13.17
N LEU A 47 -8.81 -11.99 -13.80
CA LEU A 47 -7.91 -10.86 -13.90
C LEU A 47 -8.16 -9.91 -12.72
N TYR A 48 -7.09 -9.59 -11.99
CA TYR A 48 -7.17 -8.76 -10.79
C TYR A 48 -6.16 -7.63 -10.83
N ASP A 49 -6.61 -6.46 -10.41
CA ASP A 49 -5.73 -5.36 -10.06
C ASP A 49 -5.26 -5.53 -8.62
N CYS A 50 -4.04 -5.17 -8.35
CA CYS A 50 -3.47 -5.26 -7.00
C CYS A 50 -2.33 -4.28 -6.81
N GLU A 51 -1.91 -4.14 -5.56
CA GLU A 51 -0.64 -3.50 -5.23
C GLU A 51 0.47 -4.55 -5.25
N SER A 52 1.65 -4.16 -5.72
CA SER A 52 2.83 -5.01 -5.78
C SER A 52 4.02 -4.27 -5.18
N VAL A 53 4.73 -4.93 -4.27
CA VAL A 53 5.94 -4.39 -3.69
C VAL A 53 7.02 -5.47 -3.64
N ASP A 54 8.26 -5.07 -3.95
CA ASP A 54 9.42 -5.95 -3.89
C ASP A 54 10.24 -5.57 -2.65
N VAL A 55 10.57 -6.59 -1.85
CA VAL A 55 11.29 -6.40 -0.58
C VAL A 55 12.58 -7.21 -0.63
N HIS A 56 13.71 -6.57 -0.32
CA HIS A 56 15.01 -7.23 -0.28
C HIS A 56 15.31 -7.91 1.07
N GLY A 57 14.48 -7.73 2.07
CA GLY A 57 14.56 -8.37 3.37
C GLY A 57 13.33 -9.19 3.64
N ARG A 58 13.28 -9.84 4.81
CA ARG A 58 12.17 -10.72 5.19
C ARG A 58 11.65 -10.44 6.60
N THR A 59 12.14 -9.41 7.26
CA THR A 59 11.66 -9.05 8.58
C THR A 59 10.37 -8.23 8.47
N TYR A 60 9.60 -8.23 9.54
CA TYR A 60 8.40 -7.39 9.66
C TYR A 60 8.72 -5.93 9.33
N GLY A 61 9.81 -5.40 9.89
CA GLY A 61 10.21 -4.02 9.67
C GLY A 61 10.57 -3.74 8.21
N ASP A 62 11.26 -4.67 7.55
CA ASP A 62 11.61 -4.55 6.13
C ASP A 62 10.34 -4.47 5.26
N ILE A 63 9.35 -5.29 5.57
CA ILE A 63 8.09 -5.36 4.81
C ILE A 63 7.28 -4.08 5.00
N VAL A 64 7.11 -3.62 6.24
CA VAL A 64 6.39 -2.37 6.53
C VAL A 64 7.06 -1.19 5.83
N ALA A 65 8.40 -1.10 5.92
CA ALA A 65 9.15 -0.02 5.30
C ALA A 65 8.99 -0.03 3.77
N ALA A 66 9.04 -1.20 3.14
CA ALA A 66 8.89 -1.31 1.69
C ALA A 66 7.50 -0.87 1.23
N ILE A 67 6.45 -1.27 1.92
CA ILE A 67 5.08 -0.87 1.61
C ILE A 67 4.90 0.64 1.78
N MET A 68 5.39 1.20 2.88
CA MET A 68 5.28 2.62 3.14
C MET A 68 6.08 3.45 2.14
N ASN A 69 7.29 3.02 1.79
CA ASN A 69 8.14 3.72 0.81
C ASN A 69 7.55 3.68 -0.60
N ASP A 70 6.75 2.66 -0.92
CA ASP A 70 6.05 2.58 -2.21
C ASP A 70 4.95 3.65 -2.32
N HIS A 71 4.31 4.03 -1.22
CA HIS A 71 3.21 4.99 -1.18
C HIS A 71 3.64 6.41 -0.78
N TYR A 72 4.68 6.54 0.03
CA TYR A 72 5.13 7.83 0.56
C TYR A 72 6.62 7.98 0.40
N SER A 73 7.06 9.04 -0.32
CA SER A 73 8.47 9.38 -0.37
C SER A 73 8.92 9.95 0.99
N PRO A 74 10.24 9.96 1.29
CA PRO A 74 10.74 10.62 2.50
C PRO A 74 10.31 12.08 2.62
N ASP A 75 10.32 12.82 1.51
CA ASP A 75 9.89 14.22 1.50
C ASP A 75 8.40 14.36 1.82
N SER A 76 7.56 13.50 1.24
CA SER A 76 6.11 13.48 1.54
C SER A 76 5.85 13.18 3.00
N TYR A 77 6.56 12.22 3.56
CA TYR A 77 6.45 11.85 4.97
C TYR A 77 6.82 13.02 5.88
N GLN A 78 7.95 13.68 5.60
CA GLN A 78 8.39 14.83 6.38
C GLN A 78 7.41 15.99 6.29
N ALA A 79 6.85 16.23 5.09
CA ALA A 79 5.84 17.28 4.89
C ALA A 79 4.57 16.99 5.70
N ILE A 80 4.10 15.75 5.70
CA ILE A 80 2.92 15.33 6.47
C ILE A 80 3.13 15.57 7.96
N LEU A 81 4.29 15.19 8.49
CA LEU A 81 4.62 15.41 9.91
C LEU A 81 4.72 16.89 10.26
N ALA A 82 5.40 17.68 9.42
CA ALA A 82 5.54 19.12 9.64
C ALA A 82 4.19 19.81 9.62
N ASN A 83 3.34 19.47 8.66
CA ASN A 83 1.99 20.04 8.54
C ASN A 83 1.09 19.62 9.72
N TYR A 84 1.25 18.40 10.20
CA TYR A 84 0.54 17.93 11.39
C TYR A 84 0.91 18.73 12.63
N GLU A 85 2.20 19.03 12.82
CA GLU A 85 2.65 19.88 13.92
C GLU A 85 2.06 21.29 13.84
N LEU A 86 2.00 21.87 12.63
CA LEU A 86 1.34 23.16 12.42
C LEU A 86 -0.16 23.11 12.74
N ALA A 87 -0.84 22.02 12.38
CA ALA A 87 -2.26 21.85 12.64
C ALA A 87 -2.56 21.73 14.14
N LYS A 88 -1.66 21.17 14.93
CA LYS A 88 -1.79 21.07 16.40
C LYS A 88 -1.46 22.38 17.11
N ASP A 89 -0.65 23.25 16.51
CA ASP A 89 -0.17 24.48 17.13
C ASP A 89 -1.28 25.54 17.08
N LYS A 90 -1.75 25.95 18.25
CA LYS A 90 -2.79 26.98 18.38
C LYS A 90 -2.32 28.34 17.89
N ASN A 91 -1.01 28.56 17.83
CA ASN A 91 -0.41 29.85 17.46
C ASN A 91 0.10 29.87 16.01
N SER A 92 -0.11 28.82 15.24
CA SER A 92 0.41 28.72 13.88
C SER A 92 -0.20 29.72 12.89
N GLY A 93 -1.41 30.22 13.18
CA GLY A 93 -2.07 31.19 12.31
C GLY A 93 -2.63 30.63 11.01
N ILE A 94 -2.58 29.30 10.81
CA ILE A 94 -3.14 28.67 9.61
C ILE A 94 -4.68 28.71 9.65
N SER A 95 -5.32 28.70 8.46
CA SER A 95 -6.78 28.69 8.36
C SER A 95 -7.37 27.38 8.90
N ALA A 96 -8.66 27.43 9.27
CA ALA A 96 -9.38 26.23 9.70
C ALA A 96 -9.41 25.16 8.61
N ASP A 97 -9.54 25.55 7.34
CA ASP A 97 -9.55 24.64 6.20
C ASP A 97 -8.20 23.93 6.03
N LYS A 98 -7.09 24.67 6.15
CA LYS A 98 -5.75 24.09 6.11
C LYS A 98 -5.49 23.15 7.27
N LYS A 99 -5.94 23.52 8.46
CA LYS A 99 -5.83 22.66 9.65
C LYS A 99 -6.54 21.33 9.44
N ALA A 100 -7.77 21.36 8.91
CA ALA A 100 -8.54 20.16 8.62
C ALA A 100 -7.86 19.29 7.55
N GLU A 101 -7.31 19.92 6.49
CA GLU A 101 -6.57 19.24 5.43
C GLU A 101 -5.34 18.50 6.00
N TYR A 102 -4.54 19.17 6.83
CA TYR A 102 -3.32 18.58 7.39
C TYR A 102 -3.62 17.45 8.36
N LEU A 103 -4.68 17.57 9.15
CA LEU A 103 -5.11 16.49 10.06
C LEU A 103 -5.62 15.28 9.27
N ALA A 104 -6.34 15.51 8.17
CA ALA A 104 -6.82 14.44 7.30
C ALA A 104 -5.66 13.69 6.60
N GLU A 105 -4.65 14.43 6.12
CA GLU A 105 -3.46 13.83 5.52
C GLU A 105 -2.69 12.95 6.51
N TYR A 106 -2.53 13.43 7.73
CA TYR A 106 -1.87 12.66 8.79
C TYR A 106 -2.67 11.41 9.14
N GLN A 107 -3.99 11.51 9.24
CA GLN A 107 -4.83 10.35 9.51
C GLN A 107 -4.74 9.32 8.40
N ALA A 108 -4.76 9.75 7.14
CA ALA A 108 -4.61 8.86 5.99
C ALA A 108 -3.25 8.13 6.03
N PHE A 109 -2.18 8.84 6.41
CA PHE A 109 -0.85 8.25 6.59
C PHE A 109 -0.86 7.19 7.69
N GLN A 110 -1.50 7.47 8.82
CA GLN A 110 -1.58 6.50 9.92
C GLN A 110 -2.41 5.27 9.53
N ASP A 111 -3.48 5.46 8.78
CA ASP A 111 -4.31 4.35 8.27
C ASP A 111 -3.51 3.48 7.29
N ALA A 112 -2.73 4.10 6.40
CA ALA A 112 -1.87 3.38 5.47
C ALA A 112 -0.81 2.56 6.23
N ARG A 113 -0.23 3.13 7.29
CA ARG A 113 0.75 2.44 8.12
C ARG A 113 0.13 1.25 8.84
N ALA A 114 -1.07 1.41 9.39
CA ALA A 114 -1.79 0.32 10.04
C ALA A 114 -2.06 -0.82 9.05
N HIS A 115 -2.46 -0.49 7.83
CA HIS A 115 -2.68 -1.48 6.77
C HIS A 115 -1.37 -2.18 6.38
N ALA A 116 -0.27 -1.44 6.25
CA ALA A 116 1.04 -2.03 5.97
C ALA A 116 1.46 -3.04 7.05
N LYS A 117 1.18 -2.74 8.31
CA LYS A 117 1.46 -3.65 9.42
C LYS A 117 0.61 -4.91 9.36
N GLU A 118 -0.66 -4.80 8.98
CA GLU A 118 -1.53 -5.96 8.77
C GLU A 118 -0.99 -6.86 7.66
N ILE A 119 -0.62 -6.28 6.53
CA ILE A 119 -0.01 -7.02 5.41
C ILE A 119 1.28 -7.71 5.86
N ALA A 120 2.16 -7.00 6.57
CA ALA A 120 3.42 -7.57 7.06
C ALA A 120 3.19 -8.76 8.01
N THR A 121 2.20 -8.70 8.87
CA THR A 121 1.85 -9.78 9.77
C THR A 121 1.41 -11.02 8.98
N ILE A 122 0.58 -10.83 7.95
CA ILE A 122 0.14 -11.92 7.07
C ILE A 122 1.34 -12.53 6.33
N VAL A 123 2.22 -11.69 5.78
CA VAL A 123 3.41 -12.15 5.05
C VAL A 123 4.32 -12.98 5.95
N GLU A 124 4.58 -12.54 7.18
CA GLU A 124 5.39 -13.30 8.13
C GLU A 124 4.81 -14.70 8.37
N SER A 125 3.50 -14.79 8.48
CA SER A 125 2.79 -16.05 8.62
C SER A 125 2.98 -16.96 7.40
N LEU A 126 3.02 -16.38 6.19
CA LEU A 126 3.13 -17.14 4.95
C LEU A 126 4.56 -17.62 4.66
N ILE A 127 5.59 -16.91 5.14
CA ILE A 127 7.00 -17.24 4.85
C ILE A 127 7.73 -17.90 6.02
N SER A 128 7.08 -18.05 7.15
CA SER A 128 7.67 -18.70 8.33
C SER A 128 7.61 -20.23 8.25
#